data_4c8a43f0f96c86deb001f3c1323e68b1
#
_entry.id   4c8a43f0f96c86deb001f3c1323e68b1
#
_cell.length_a   1.000
_cell.length_b   1.000
_cell.length_c   1.000
_cell.angle_alpha   90.00
_cell.angle_beta   90.00
_cell.angle_gamma   90.00
#
_symmetry.space_group_name_H-M   'P 1'
#
loop_
_entity.id
_entity.type
_entity.pdbx_description
1 polymer ?
#
loop_
_entity_poly.entity_id
_entity_poly.type
_entity_poly.pdbx_seq_one_letter_code
_entity_poly.pdbx_strand_id
1 'polypeptide(L)' 'MAQTGQVKFFKSENGFGFIKPDDGGADIFVHISAVQASGLAGLADNQKVSYETEPDRRGKGPKAVNISITD' A
#
# COMPACT_ATOMS: atom_id res chain seq x y z
N MET A 1 3.88 3.26 13.90
CA MET A 1 5.18 3.45 13.22
C MET A 1 5.07 3.02 11.77
N ALA A 2 5.70 3.76 10.89
CA ALA A 2 5.66 3.43 9.47
C ALA A 2 6.42 2.14 9.18
N GLN A 3 5.88 1.33 8.30
CA GLN A 3 6.54 0.13 7.80
C GLN A 3 7.05 0.42 6.39
N THR A 4 7.94 -0.42 5.91
CA THR A 4 8.46 -0.30 4.55
C THR A 4 8.16 -1.55 3.77
N GLY A 5 8.03 -1.38 2.47
CA GLY A 5 7.78 -2.50 1.58
C GLY A 5 7.97 -2.10 0.14
N GLN A 6 7.66 -3.03 -0.75
CA GLN A 6 7.76 -2.82 -2.17
C GLN A 6 6.41 -3.11 -2.81
N VAL A 7 5.96 -2.23 -3.69
CA VAL A 7 4.69 -2.42 -4.39
C VAL A 7 4.82 -3.66 -5.28
N LYS A 8 3.95 -4.63 -5.06
CA LYS A 8 3.90 -5.84 -5.87
C LYS A 8 3.25 -5.52 -7.21
N PHE A 9 2.10 -4.88 -7.17
CA PHE A 9 1.45 -4.29 -8.32
C PHE A 9 0.41 -3.27 -7.83
N PHE A 10 0.04 -2.36 -8.71
CA PHE A 10 -1.05 -1.44 -8.43
C PHE A 10 -1.76 -1.12 -9.74
N LYS A 11 -3.08 -1.31 -9.74
CA LYS A 11 -3.90 -1.05 -10.92
C LYS A 11 -4.92 0.04 -10.59
N SER A 12 -4.63 1.25 -11.02
CA SER A 12 -5.51 2.39 -10.73
C SER A 12 -6.90 2.21 -11.35
N GLU A 13 -6.99 1.55 -12.49
CA GLU A 13 -8.28 1.29 -13.12
C GLU A 13 -9.15 0.34 -12.29
N ASN A 14 -8.55 -0.55 -11.52
CA ASN A 14 -9.26 -1.42 -10.58
C ASN A 14 -9.39 -0.81 -9.21
N GLY A 15 -8.60 0.21 -8.92
CA GLY A 15 -8.66 0.93 -7.66
C GLY A 15 -7.95 0.26 -6.50
N PHE A 16 -7.05 -0.69 -6.75
CA PHE A 16 -6.33 -1.36 -5.67
C PHE A 16 -5.02 -1.97 -6.13
N GLY A 17 -4.20 -2.34 -5.14
CA GLY A 17 -2.97 -3.06 -5.37
C GLY A 17 -2.51 -3.73 -4.09
N PHE A 18 -1.29 -4.25 -4.12
CA PHE A 18 -0.69 -4.92 -2.96
C PHE A 18 0.74 -4.49 -2.78
N ILE A 19 1.15 -4.42 -1.52
CA ILE A 19 2.52 -4.11 -1.12
C ILE A 19 3.09 -5.33 -0.43
N LYS A 20 4.30 -5.73 -0.83
CA LYS A 20 5.02 -6.81 -0.17
C LYS A 20 5.87 -6.19 0.94
N PRO A 21 5.59 -6.50 2.22
CA PRO A 21 6.39 -5.95 3.31
C PRO A 21 7.84 -6.41 3.24
N ASP A 22 8.76 -5.52 3.64
CA ASP A 22 10.18 -5.85 3.67
C ASP A 22 10.50 -6.93 4.70
N ASP A 23 9.66 -7.08 5.72
CA ASP A 23 9.86 -8.09 6.76
C ASP A 23 9.45 -9.50 6.33
N GLY A 24 8.96 -9.65 5.11
CA GLY A 24 8.56 -10.96 4.59
C GLY A 24 7.17 -11.41 4.99
N GLY A 25 6.38 -10.53 5.58
CA GLY A 25 5.01 -10.86 5.96
C GLY A 25 4.08 -10.98 4.78
N ALA A 26 2.79 -11.18 5.08
CA ALA A 26 1.76 -11.30 4.05
C ALA A 26 1.57 -9.98 3.30
N ASP A 27 1.13 -10.06 2.05
CA ASP A 27 0.87 -8.88 1.23
C ASP A 27 -0.13 -7.96 1.91
N ILE A 28 0.09 -6.65 1.79
CA ILE A 28 -0.76 -5.64 2.38
C ILE A 28 -1.61 -5.01 1.28
N PHE A 29 -2.92 -5.03 1.46
CA PHE A 29 -3.86 -4.42 0.52
C PHE A 29 -3.71 -2.90 0.55
N VAL A 30 -3.73 -2.28 -0.63
CA VAL A 30 -3.75 -0.81 -0.73
C VAL A 30 -4.86 -0.41 -1.70
N HIS A 31 -5.74 0.51 -1.24
CA HIS A 31 -6.82 1.02 -2.05
C HIS A 31 -6.43 2.38 -2.63
N ILE A 32 -6.97 2.69 -3.81
CA ILE A 32 -6.65 3.96 -4.48
C ILE A 32 -6.98 5.18 -3.62
N SER A 33 -8.03 5.08 -2.80
CA SER A 33 -8.39 6.19 -1.91
C SER A 33 -7.27 6.51 -0.92
N ALA A 34 -6.57 5.48 -0.43
CA ALA A 34 -5.43 5.68 0.48
C ALA A 34 -4.26 6.32 -0.25
N VAL A 35 -4.03 5.94 -1.50
CA VAL A 35 -2.98 6.52 -2.34
C VAL A 35 -3.27 7.99 -2.58
N GLN A 36 -4.49 8.33 -2.95
CA GLN A 36 -4.89 9.71 -3.20
C GLN A 36 -4.86 10.55 -1.92
N ALA A 37 -5.29 9.98 -0.80
CA ALA A 37 -5.23 10.68 0.49
C ALA A 37 -3.80 10.97 0.92
N SER A 38 -2.84 10.19 0.43
CA SER A 38 -1.42 10.40 0.69
C SER A 38 -0.79 11.42 -0.27
N GLY A 39 -1.57 11.98 -1.17
CA GLY A 39 -1.09 12.97 -2.14
C GLY A 39 -0.45 12.36 -3.38
N LEU A 40 -0.67 11.08 -3.63
CA LEU A 40 -0.07 10.37 -4.75
C LEU A 40 -1.12 10.11 -5.83
N ALA A 41 -0.70 10.08 -7.07
CA ALA A 41 -1.59 9.78 -8.19
C ALA A 41 -1.75 8.27 -8.40
N GLY A 42 -0.77 7.49 -7.98
CA GLY A 42 -0.77 6.05 -8.11
C GLY A 42 0.56 5.50 -7.68
N LEU A 43 0.73 4.20 -7.84
CA LEU A 43 1.98 3.52 -7.48
C LEU A 43 2.48 2.73 -8.67
N ALA A 44 3.80 2.62 -8.80
CA ALA A 44 4.42 1.83 -9.86
C ALA A 44 4.76 0.44 -9.32
N ASP A 45 4.79 -0.55 -10.21
CA ASP A 45 5.21 -1.89 -9.85
C ASP A 45 6.65 -1.86 -9.34
N ASN A 46 6.92 -2.62 -8.30
CA ASN A 46 8.25 -2.74 -7.67
C ASN A 46 8.76 -1.45 -7.03
N GLN A 47 7.90 -0.45 -6.85
CA GLN A 47 8.30 0.81 -6.23
C GLN A 47 8.43 0.62 -4.72
N LYS A 48 9.46 1.22 -4.14
CA LYS A 48 9.68 1.17 -2.69
C LYS A 48 8.85 2.25 -2.00
N VAL A 49 8.14 1.86 -0.95
CA VAL A 49 7.24 2.77 -0.24
C VAL A 49 7.35 2.53 1.27
N SER A 50 7.00 3.57 2.02
CA SER A 50 6.70 3.41 3.44
C SER A 50 5.20 3.60 3.63
N TYR A 51 4.64 2.98 4.64
CA TYR A 51 3.20 3.01 4.87
C TYR A 51 2.89 2.64 6.31
N GLU A 52 1.67 2.95 6.73
CA GLU A 52 1.13 2.46 7.98
C GLU A 52 0.01 1.48 7.66
N THR A 53 -0.38 0.66 8.63
CA THR A 53 -1.45 -0.30 8.43
C THR A 53 -2.61 -0.01 9.35
N GLU A 54 -3.82 -0.25 8.84
CA GLU A 54 -5.05 -0.17 9.62
C GLU A 54 -5.84 -1.44 9.40
N PRO A 55 -6.58 -1.93 10.42
CA PRO A 55 -7.47 -3.05 10.19
C PRO A 55 -8.59 -2.65 9.25
N ASP A 56 -8.92 -3.53 8.31
CA ASP A 56 -10.05 -3.32 7.42
C ASP A 56 -11.32 -3.77 8.13
N ARG A 57 -12.30 -2.87 8.18
CA ARG A 57 -13.58 -3.14 8.84
C ARG A 57 -14.34 -4.29 8.19
N ARG A 58 -14.00 -4.62 6.95
CA ARG A 58 -14.64 -5.71 6.21
C ARG A 58 -13.96 -7.05 6.43
N GLY A 59 -12.97 -7.11 7.31
CA GLY A 59 -12.30 -8.36 7.63
C GLY A 59 -11.33 -8.88 6.59
N LYS A 60 -10.89 -8.02 5.69
CA LYS A 60 -9.93 -8.41 4.63
C LYS A 60 -8.48 -8.31 5.07
N GLY A 61 -8.24 -8.16 6.35
CA GLY A 61 -6.91 -8.00 6.89
C GLY A 61 -6.45 -6.55 6.85
N PRO A 62 -5.18 -6.28 7.18
CA PRO A 62 -4.68 -4.92 7.24
C PRO A 62 -4.61 -4.28 5.86
N LYS A 63 -4.82 -2.98 5.81
CA LYS A 63 -4.68 -2.19 4.60
C LYS A 63 -3.65 -1.10 4.81
N ALA A 64 -2.98 -0.68 3.75
CA ALA A 64 -1.95 0.36 3.81
C ALA A 64 -2.59 1.74 3.77
N VAL A 65 -2.08 2.64 4.61
CA VAL A 65 -2.49 4.04 4.66
C VAL A 65 -1.25 4.90 4.84
N ASN A 66 -1.38 6.21 4.67
CA ASN A 66 -0.27 7.18 4.84
C ASN A 66 0.97 6.74 4.06
N ILE A 67 0.78 6.52 2.77
CA ILE A 67 1.80 5.95 1.90
C ILE A 67 2.76 7.05 1.46
N SER A 68 4.06 6.75 1.51
CA SER A 68 5.11 7.65 1.03
C SER A 68 6.07 6.88 0.15
N ILE A 69 6.57 7.54 -0.87
CA ILE A 69 7.57 6.96 -1.76
C ILE A 69 8.93 7.10 -1.08
N THR A 70 9.65 6.00 -0.91
CA THR A 70 10.96 6.00 -0.28
C THR A 70 12.10 5.78 -1.27
N ASP A 71 11.77 5.58 -2.50
CA ASP A 71 12.70 5.24 -3.56
C ASP A 71 13.42 6.48 -4.10
#